data_f530cd3d6bece640a9b5812ffab9a685
#
_entry.id   f530cd3d6bece640a9b5812ffab9a685
#
_cell.length_a   1.000
_cell.length_b   1.000
_cell.length_c   1.000
_cell.angle_alpha   90.00
_cell.angle_beta   90.00
_cell.angle_gamma   90.00
#
_symmetry.space_group_name_H-M   'P 1'
#
loop_
_entity.id
_entity.type
_entity.pdbx_description
1 polymer ?
#
loop_
_entity_poly.entity_id
_entity_poly.type
_entity_poly.pdbx_seq_one_letter_code
_entity_poly.pdbx_strand_id
1 'polypeptide(L)'
;MKNDLDQNAKTIAAKEEASLDRRNLLLSGTAFMTAAAGFASGAAAQAQQPAPAPQRPAPSGRVPNILVIFGDDIGVPQISAYTMGMMGYRTPNIDRIANEGAIFTDAYGQQSCTAGRASFIIGQEPFRTGLLTIGMPGDPHGIADWMPTIADALKTAGYATGQFGKNHLGDRDEHLPTRHGFDEFFGNLYHLNAEEEPEGYFYPKDANFRRQFGPRGVIKSSADGKIEDTGPLNTKRMPTVDEEFLAGAKDFIDRQAKAQKPFFCWFNSTRMHVFTHLKPESLGKTGMGIHADGMAEHDGHVGQLLKQLDDLGITENTIVLYTTDNGAELALWPDGAMTPFRGEKGTTWEGGLRIPMMVRWPGVVKPGTQVNDMITLMDWFPTFCAAAGLGDVKEKMKAGFQSGSKTFKVHLDGYNFMPFLKGDEKKGPRETMFYFDQGGNLNAVRWNDWKVSFAVASEGNIATATREVTSWAGITNLRMDPYERGMKEGGEAMKFFGQQMWLLVPVQSKVKEFFSDFNDFPYQTGSSLNASGINYGFLQQQAALKRLGDLERLKPR
;
A
#
# COMPACT_ATOMS: atom_id res chain seq x y z
N MET A 1 -45.65 42.21 30.39
CA MET A 1 -45.86 41.02 29.59
C MET A 1 -46.35 41.23 28.14
N LYS A 2 -47.28 42.22 27.89
CA LYS A 2 -47.72 42.52 26.51
C LYS A 2 -46.68 43.31 25.68
N ASN A 3 -45.92 44.21 26.35
CA ASN A 3 -44.93 45.06 25.68
C ASN A 3 -43.64 44.35 25.26
N ASP A 4 -43.27 43.28 25.94
CA ASP A 4 -42.04 42.54 25.63
C ASP A 4 -42.22 41.59 24.42
N LEU A 5 -43.46 41.14 24.18
CA LEU A 5 -43.79 40.31 23.01
C LEU A 5 -43.82 41.12 21.71
N ASP A 6 -44.27 42.38 21.77
CA ASP A 6 -44.30 43.28 20.61
C ASP A 6 -42.89 43.76 20.18
N GLN A 7 -41.97 43.93 21.13
CA GLN A 7 -40.58 44.29 20.82
C GLN A 7 -39.82 43.12 20.20
N ASN A 8 -40.04 41.89 20.66
CA ASN A 8 -39.42 40.70 20.07
C ASN A 8 -39.93 40.42 18.65
N ALA A 9 -41.23 40.60 18.39
CA ALA A 9 -41.80 40.45 17.05
C ALA A 9 -41.23 41.46 16.04
N LYS A 10 -41.04 42.72 16.44
CA LYS A 10 -40.42 43.77 15.60
C LYS A 10 -38.93 43.50 15.34
N THR A 11 -38.22 42.92 16.30
CA THR A 11 -36.78 42.56 16.14
C THR A 11 -36.59 41.37 15.22
N ILE A 12 -37.51 40.40 15.21
CA ILE A 12 -37.49 39.25 14.30
C ILE A 12 -37.82 39.68 12.86
N ALA A 13 -38.85 40.53 12.68
CA ALA A 13 -39.21 41.05 11.36
C ALA A 13 -38.09 41.89 10.72
N ALA A 14 -37.42 42.74 11.51
CA ALA A 14 -36.29 43.55 11.03
C ALA A 14 -35.05 42.68 10.66
N LYS A 15 -34.87 41.52 11.29
CA LYS A 15 -33.82 40.57 10.91
C LYS A 15 -34.14 39.77 9.63
N GLU A 16 -35.39 39.48 9.38
CA GLU A 16 -35.84 38.82 8.13
C GLU A 16 -35.76 39.77 6.94
N GLU A 17 -36.15 41.05 7.06
CA GLU A 17 -35.98 42.06 6.01
C GLU A 17 -34.50 42.29 5.66
N ALA A 18 -33.61 42.35 6.66
CA ALA A 18 -32.15 42.46 6.43
C ALA A 18 -31.53 41.22 5.76
N SER A 19 -32.14 40.06 5.93
CA SER A 19 -31.73 38.79 5.27
C SER A 19 -32.16 38.72 3.79
N LEU A 20 -33.32 39.28 3.47
CA LEU A 20 -33.82 39.36 2.10
C LEU A 20 -33.05 40.37 1.24
N ASP A 21 -32.63 41.49 1.83
CA ASP A 21 -31.85 42.52 1.13
C ASP A 21 -30.44 42.05 0.74
N ARG A 22 -29.80 41.21 1.57
CA ARG A 22 -28.51 40.59 1.26
C ARG A 22 -28.58 39.55 0.12
N ARG A 23 -29.70 38.86 -0.05
CA ARG A 23 -29.91 37.92 -1.17
C ARG A 23 -30.13 38.66 -2.50
N ASN A 24 -30.80 39.77 -2.50
CA ASN A 24 -31.03 40.60 -3.70
C ASN A 24 -29.76 41.35 -4.15
N LEU A 25 -28.85 41.69 -3.24
CA LEU A 25 -27.56 42.32 -3.58
C LEU A 25 -26.60 41.38 -4.31
N LEU A 26 -26.70 40.05 -4.11
CA LEU A 26 -25.88 39.07 -4.78
C LEU A 26 -26.42 38.67 -6.17
N LEU A 27 -27.70 38.96 -6.46
CA LEU A 27 -28.29 38.65 -7.77
C LEU A 27 -28.30 39.86 -8.73
N SER A 28 -28.02 41.08 -8.26
CA SER A 28 -27.94 42.29 -9.11
C SER A 28 -26.52 42.63 -9.57
N GLY A 29 -25.51 41.86 -9.19
CA GLY A 29 -24.10 42.09 -9.55
C GLY A 29 -23.65 41.55 -10.92
N THR A 30 -24.53 40.86 -11.69
CA THR A 30 -24.17 40.21 -12.94
C THR A 30 -24.76 40.83 -14.21
N ALA A 31 -25.35 42.01 -14.15
CA ALA A 31 -26.05 42.61 -15.30
C ALA A 31 -25.54 44.02 -15.74
N PHE A 32 -24.30 44.40 -15.45
CA PHE A 32 -23.73 45.64 -15.98
C PHE A 32 -22.23 45.48 -16.33
N MET A 33 -21.93 44.76 -17.39
CA MET A 33 -20.69 44.94 -18.16
C MET A 33 -20.85 44.45 -19.60
N THR A 34 -21.69 45.13 -20.37
CA THR A 34 -21.68 45.05 -21.80
C THR A 34 -22.00 46.46 -22.38
N ALA A 35 -21.04 47.33 -22.40
CA ALA A 35 -20.94 48.45 -23.35
C ALA A 35 -19.71 49.30 -23.05
N ALA A 36 -18.56 48.92 -23.58
CA ALA A 36 -17.48 49.82 -24.06
C ALA A 36 -16.35 48.96 -24.65
N ALA A 37 -16.54 48.43 -25.83
CA ALA A 37 -15.44 47.92 -26.66
C ALA A 37 -15.27 48.85 -27.82
N GLY A 38 -14.34 49.72 -27.70
CA GLY A 38 -13.87 50.64 -28.74
C GLY A 38 -12.35 50.63 -28.76
N PHE A 39 -11.79 49.95 -29.77
CA PHE A 39 -10.44 50.11 -30.36
C PHE A 39 -9.21 50.22 -29.44
N ALA A 40 -8.55 49.09 -29.19
CA ALA A 40 -7.11 49.01 -29.14
C ALA A 40 -6.69 47.65 -29.73
N SER A 41 -6.16 47.67 -30.94
CA SER A 41 -5.42 46.59 -31.58
C SER A 41 -4.10 46.41 -30.84
N GLY A 42 -4.08 45.51 -29.86
CA GLY A 42 -2.88 45.06 -29.15
C GLY A 42 -2.75 43.56 -29.34
N ALA A 43 -1.65 43.10 -29.91
CA ALA A 43 -1.34 41.70 -30.17
C ALA A 43 -1.63 40.83 -28.95
N ALA A 44 -2.58 39.90 -29.07
CA ALA A 44 -2.76 38.85 -28.10
C ALA A 44 -1.50 37.97 -28.12
N ALA A 45 -0.72 38.05 -27.06
CA ALA A 45 0.31 37.05 -26.79
C ALA A 45 -0.41 35.71 -26.61
N GLN A 46 -0.44 34.89 -27.65
CA GLN A 46 -0.78 33.49 -27.54
C GLN A 46 0.18 32.89 -26.51
N ALA A 47 -0.36 32.47 -25.35
CA ALA A 47 0.37 31.61 -24.46
C ALA A 47 0.75 30.36 -25.27
N GLN A 48 2.01 30.28 -25.67
CA GLN A 48 2.56 29.09 -26.31
C GLN A 48 2.35 27.93 -25.32
N GLN A 49 1.51 26.98 -25.69
CA GLN A 49 1.49 25.68 -25.02
C GLN A 49 2.95 25.17 -25.05
N PRO A 50 3.48 24.68 -23.92
CA PRO A 50 4.79 24.06 -23.92
C PRO A 50 4.81 23.00 -25.03
N ALA A 51 5.83 23.05 -25.88
CA ALA A 51 6.04 22.04 -26.90
C ALA A 51 5.98 20.66 -26.25
N PRO A 52 5.30 19.65 -26.88
CA PRO A 52 5.33 18.29 -26.36
C PRO A 52 6.78 17.89 -26.13
N ALA A 53 7.12 17.43 -24.92
CA ALA A 53 8.43 16.90 -24.65
C ALA A 53 8.77 15.84 -25.71
N PRO A 54 10.00 15.80 -26.24
CA PRO A 54 10.36 14.84 -27.26
C PRO A 54 10.02 13.44 -26.77
N GLN A 55 9.22 12.71 -27.56
CA GLN A 55 8.91 11.30 -27.27
C GLN A 55 10.24 10.55 -27.23
N ARG A 56 10.63 10.07 -26.05
CA ARG A 56 11.81 9.25 -25.87
C ARG A 56 11.62 7.93 -26.64
N PRO A 57 12.65 7.43 -27.32
CA PRO A 57 12.56 6.18 -28.07
C PRO A 57 12.10 5.03 -27.17
N ALA A 58 11.24 4.16 -27.68
CA ALA A 58 10.87 2.91 -26.99
C ALA A 58 12.13 2.11 -26.66
N PRO A 59 12.19 1.42 -25.48
CA PRO A 59 13.34 0.64 -25.08
C PRO A 59 13.71 -0.39 -26.16
N SER A 60 14.98 -0.44 -26.51
CA SER A 60 15.57 -1.39 -27.46
C SER A 60 15.38 -2.82 -26.95
N GLY A 61 14.36 -3.57 -27.30
CA GLY A 61 14.21 -5.04 -27.19
C GLY A 61 14.78 -5.77 -25.94
N ARG A 62 15.33 -5.03 -24.97
CA ARG A 62 15.85 -5.57 -23.71
C ARG A 62 14.75 -5.59 -22.65
N VAL A 63 14.70 -6.65 -21.85
CA VAL A 63 13.86 -6.68 -20.66
C VAL A 63 14.26 -5.56 -19.68
N PRO A 64 13.32 -4.85 -19.03
CA PRO A 64 13.63 -3.73 -18.17
C PRO A 64 14.25 -4.15 -16.84
N ASN A 65 15.11 -3.32 -16.25
CA ASN A 65 15.43 -3.42 -14.85
C ASN A 65 14.19 -3.05 -14.01
N ILE A 66 14.11 -3.53 -12.78
CA ILE A 66 13.01 -3.26 -11.87
C ILE A 66 13.59 -2.79 -10.53
N LEU A 67 13.29 -1.53 -10.16
CA LEU A 67 13.58 -0.97 -8.86
C LEU A 67 12.26 -0.72 -8.14
N VAL A 68 12.07 -1.37 -7.00
CA VAL A 68 10.91 -1.16 -6.13
C VAL A 68 11.37 -0.51 -4.84
N ILE A 69 10.71 0.57 -4.45
CA ILE A 69 11.01 1.34 -3.25
C ILE A 69 9.78 1.31 -2.36
N PHE A 70 9.92 0.70 -1.19
CA PHE A 70 8.89 0.71 -0.15
C PHE A 70 9.28 1.68 0.96
N GLY A 71 8.29 2.52 1.37
CA GLY A 71 8.27 3.07 2.71
C GLY A 71 7.65 2.08 3.69
N ASP A 72 7.51 2.50 4.94
CA ASP A 72 6.89 1.74 6.03
C ASP A 72 5.86 2.62 6.72
N ASP A 73 4.59 2.23 6.77
CA ASP A 73 3.47 2.97 7.38
C ASP A 73 3.20 4.37 6.77
N ILE A 74 3.59 4.61 5.53
CA ILE A 74 3.43 5.92 4.89
C ILE A 74 2.01 6.06 4.33
N GLY A 75 1.23 6.98 4.87
CA GLY A 75 -0.10 7.28 4.35
C GLY A 75 -0.08 8.11 3.06
N VAL A 76 -1.17 8.08 2.32
CA VAL A 76 -1.35 8.85 1.07
C VAL A 76 -1.03 10.34 1.25
N PRO A 77 -1.48 11.04 2.31
CA PRO A 77 -1.23 12.47 2.47
C PRO A 77 0.23 12.86 2.69
N GLN A 78 1.08 11.92 3.13
CA GLN A 78 2.49 12.18 3.41
C GLN A 78 3.32 12.43 2.13
N ILE A 79 2.77 12.07 0.97
CA ILE A 79 3.42 12.29 -0.32
C ILE A 79 2.86 13.54 -0.99
N SER A 80 3.73 14.52 -1.28
CA SER A 80 3.28 15.82 -1.78
C SER A 80 2.65 15.77 -3.18
N ALA A 81 2.90 14.75 -3.99
CA ALA A 81 2.19 14.53 -5.26
C ALA A 81 0.67 14.35 -5.08
N TYR A 82 0.21 13.81 -3.93
CA TYR A 82 -1.22 13.67 -3.62
C TYR A 82 -1.83 14.91 -3.00
N THR A 83 -1.06 15.71 -2.27
CA THR A 83 -1.56 16.78 -1.40
C THR A 83 -1.01 18.16 -1.74
N MET A 84 -0.15 18.27 -2.73
CA MET A 84 0.53 19.52 -3.13
C MET A 84 1.32 20.17 -1.96
N GLY A 85 1.71 19.37 -0.95
CA GLY A 85 2.43 19.84 0.24
C GLY A 85 1.53 20.34 1.37
N MET A 86 0.25 19.94 1.42
CA MET A 86 -0.68 20.29 2.50
C MET A 86 -0.17 19.89 3.88
N MET A 87 0.69 18.86 3.98
CA MET A 87 1.28 18.40 5.25
C MET A 87 2.42 19.29 5.77
N GLY A 88 2.71 20.43 5.11
CA GLY A 88 3.72 21.39 5.53
C GLY A 88 5.13 21.11 5.03
N TYR A 89 5.36 20.00 4.34
CA TYR A 89 6.63 19.62 3.70
C TYR A 89 6.38 19.05 2.29
N ARG A 90 7.45 18.76 1.58
CA ARG A 90 7.38 18.19 0.22
C ARG A 90 8.30 16.99 0.07
N THR A 91 7.96 16.13 -0.91
CA THR A 91 8.69 14.91 -1.27
C THR A 91 9.07 14.97 -2.77
N PRO A 92 9.92 15.92 -3.18
CA PRO A 92 10.14 16.23 -4.60
C PRO A 92 10.73 15.06 -5.40
N ASN A 93 11.51 14.18 -4.77
CA ASN A 93 12.11 13.03 -5.45
C ASN A 93 11.07 11.91 -5.67
N ILE A 94 10.20 11.67 -4.68
CA ILE A 94 9.08 10.75 -4.81
C ILE A 94 8.07 11.31 -5.83
N ASP A 95 7.76 12.62 -5.76
CA ASP A 95 6.88 13.30 -6.72
C ASP A 95 7.40 13.18 -8.16
N ARG A 96 8.73 13.13 -8.36
CA ARG A 96 9.36 12.91 -9.66
C ARG A 96 8.89 11.61 -10.30
N ILE A 97 8.74 10.52 -9.52
CA ILE A 97 8.24 9.22 -10.03
C ILE A 97 6.82 9.37 -10.58
N ALA A 98 5.95 10.09 -9.86
CA ALA A 98 4.59 10.39 -10.32
C ALA A 98 4.57 11.25 -11.58
N ASN A 99 5.38 12.31 -11.61
CA ASN A 99 5.44 13.27 -12.71
C ASN A 99 6.01 12.67 -14.00
N GLU A 100 7.01 11.79 -13.88
CA GLU A 100 7.65 11.09 -15.02
C GLU A 100 6.91 9.78 -15.38
N GLY A 101 5.86 9.42 -14.65
CA GLY A 101 5.10 8.17 -14.79
C GLY A 101 3.63 8.34 -14.46
N ALA A 102 3.10 7.45 -13.63
CA ALA A 102 1.72 7.46 -13.17
C ALA A 102 1.60 7.51 -11.65
N ILE A 103 0.53 8.16 -11.18
CA ILE A 103 0.06 8.17 -9.79
C ILE A 103 -1.27 7.42 -9.69
N PHE A 104 -1.40 6.55 -8.71
CA PHE A 104 -2.62 5.77 -8.47
C PHE A 104 -3.39 6.34 -7.28
N THR A 105 -4.65 6.64 -7.47
CA THR A 105 -5.52 7.17 -6.40
C THR A 105 -6.30 6.07 -5.67
N ASP A 106 -6.32 4.87 -6.22
CA ASP A 106 -7.11 3.73 -5.76
C ASP A 106 -6.23 2.49 -5.59
N ALA A 107 -5.11 2.68 -4.89
CA ALA A 107 -4.11 1.65 -4.64
C ALA A 107 -4.22 1.10 -3.21
N TYR A 108 -4.02 -0.22 -3.07
CA TYR A 108 -4.23 -0.93 -1.82
C TYR A 108 -3.04 -1.80 -1.44
N GLY A 109 -2.62 -1.64 -0.19
CA GLY A 109 -1.80 -2.59 0.56
C GLY A 109 -2.67 -3.58 1.31
N GLN A 110 -2.16 -4.02 2.46
CA GLN A 110 -2.92 -4.80 3.43
C GLN A 110 -2.97 -4.04 4.76
N GLN A 111 -3.66 -4.59 5.75
CA GLN A 111 -3.89 -3.88 7.01
C GLN A 111 -2.66 -3.79 7.92
N SER A 112 -1.55 -4.50 7.62
CA SER A 112 -0.31 -4.49 8.42
C SER A 112 0.93 -4.82 7.60
N CYS A 113 2.13 -4.54 8.17
CA CYS A 113 3.40 -4.61 7.46
C CYS A 113 3.70 -5.99 6.86
N THR A 114 3.64 -7.06 7.66
CA THR A 114 3.91 -8.43 7.15
C THR A 114 2.90 -8.81 6.08
N ALA A 115 1.60 -8.52 6.28
CA ALA A 115 0.57 -8.83 5.30
C ALA A 115 0.78 -8.06 3.98
N GLY A 116 1.09 -6.76 4.05
CA GLY A 116 1.37 -5.94 2.87
C GLY A 116 2.59 -6.41 2.10
N ARG A 117 3.71 -6.66 2.80
CA ARG A 117 4.95 -7.14 2.17
C ARG A 117 4.79 -8.53 1.58
N ALA A 118 4.07 -9.44 2.27
CA ALA A 118 3.73 -10.76 1.75
C ALA A 118 2.88 -10.68 0.49
N SER A 119 1.81 -9.86 0.51
CA SER A 119 0.93 -9.71 -0.65
C SER A 119 1.67 -9.21 -1.89
N PHE A 120 2.63 -8.28 -1.71
CA PHE A 120 3.48 -7.79 -2.79
C PHE A 120 4.39 -8.89 -3.34
N ILE A 121 5.23 -9.48 -2.48
CA ILE A 121 6.33 -10.33 -2.96
C ILE A 121 5.85 -11.73 -3.38
N ILE A 122 4.75 -12.23 -2.79
CA ILE A 122 4.19 -13.57 -3.08
C ILE A 122 3.07 -13.49 -4.13
N GLY A 123 2.41 -12.32 -4.29
CA GLY A 123 1.31 -12.14 -5.25
C GLY A 123 0.01 -12.86 -4.86
N GLN A 124 -0.12 -13.25 -3.59
CA GLN A 124 -1.29 -13.93 -3.04
C GLN A 124 -1.93 -13.12 -1.92
N GLU A 125 -3.24 -13.31 -1.75
CA GLU A 125 -3.96 -12.75 -0.60
C GLU A 125 -3.36 -13.31 0.70
N PRO A 126 -3.04 -12.46 1.71
CA PRO A 126 -2.45 -12.91 2.97
C PRO A 126 -3.24 -14.01 3.67
N PHE A 127 -4.54 -14.11 3.42
CA PHE A 127 -5.37 -15.21 3.92
C PHE A 127 -4.89 -16.58 3.41
N ARG A 128 -4.35 -16.67 2.18
CA ARG A 128 -3.78 -17.93 1.65
C ARG A 128 -2.44 -18.26 2.28
N THR A 129 -1.63 -17.25 2.53
CA THR A 129 -0.26 -17.44 3.05
C THR A 129 -0.20 -17.54 4.57
N GLY A 130 -1.27 -17.15 5.27
CA GLY A 130 -1.29 -17.06 6.72
C GLY A 130 -0.46 -15.91 7.30
N LEU A 131 0.17 -15.09 6.46
CA LEU A 131 0.97 -13.92 6.86
C LEU A 131 0.03 -12.72 7.05
N LEU A 132 -0.86 -12.80 8.03
CA LEU A 132 -2.03 -11.94 8.22
C LEU A 132 -1.77 -10.72 9.09
N THR A 133 -0.72 -10.75 9.92
CA THR A 133 -0.48 -9.73 10.94
C THR A 133 0.99 -9.35 11.01
N ILE A 134 1.40 -8.73 12.10
CA ILE A 134 2.78 -8.31 12.35
C ILE A 134 3.59 -9.51 12.84
N GLY A 135 4.69 -9.86 12.18
CA GLY A 135 5.63 -10.87 12.64
C GLY A 135 6.42 -10.39 13.87
N MET A 136 6.58 -11.26 14.87
CA MET A 136 7.29 -10.96 16.12
C MET A 136 8.59 -11.76 16.23
N PRO A 137 9.60 -11.28 16.98
CA PRO A 137 10.81 -12.04 17.23
C PRO A 137 10.52 -13.38 17.88
N GLY A 138 11.14 -14.44 17.35
CA GLY A 138 10.96 -15.81 17.85
C GLY A 138 9.68 -16.52 17.41
N ASP A 139 8.81 -15.88 16.65
CA ASP A 139 7.63 -16.54 16.06
C ASP A 139 8.11 -17.57 15.02
N PRO A 140 7.66 -18.82 15.09
CA PRO A 140 7.98 -19.83 14.10
C PRO A 140 7.34 -19.57 12.72
N HIS A 141 6.42 -18.63 12.63
CA HIS A 141 5.65 -18.31 11.44
C HIS A 141 6.41 -17.37 10.50
N GLY A 142 6.46 -17.70 9.22
CA GLY A 142 7.13 -16.90 8.20
C GLY A 142 6.81 -17.40 6.79
N ILE A 143 7.50 -16.84 5.82
CA ILE A 143 7.37 -17.28 4.42
C ILE A 143 7.81 -18.74 4.28
N ALA A 144 6.95 -19.58 3.71
CA ALA A 144 7.19 -21.01 3.58
C ALA A 144 7.73 -21.38 2.17
N ASP A 145 8.41 -22.53 2.08
CA ASP A 145 9.07 -22.97 0.85
C ASP A 145 8.15 -23.15 -0.36
N TRP A 146 6.85 -23.37 -0.14
CA TRP A 146 5.87 -23.51 -1.21
C TRP A 146 5.37 -22.16 -1.77
N MET A 147 5.67 -21.05 -1.09
CA MET A 147 5.28 -19.70 -1.48
C MET A 147 6.27 -19.15 -2.50
N PRO A 148 5.87 -18.88 -3.76
CA PRO A 148 6.74 -18.26 -4.73
C PRO A 148 6.94 -16.79 -4.42
N THR A 149 8.08 -16.25 -4.82
CA THR A 149 8.31 -14.81 -4.81
C THR A 149 8.46 -14.25 -6.23
N ILE A 150 8.29 -12.93 -6.37
CA ILE A 150 8.64 -12.21 -7.59
C ILE A 150 10.10 -12.53 -7.98
N ALA A 151 11.00 -12.61 -6.99
CA ALA A 151 12.41 -12.93 -7.22
C ALA A 151 12.59 -14.36 -7.80
N ASP A 152 11.91 -15.38 -7.24
CA ASP A 152 11.92 -16.73 -7.79
C ASP A 152 11.50 -16.76 -9.27
N ALA A 153 10.44 -16.03 -9.60
CA ALA A 153 9.93 -15.97 -10.98
C ALA A 153 10.91 -15.25 -11.91
N LEU A 154 11.40 -14.06 -11.53
CA LEU A 154 12.28 -13.25 -12.36
C LEU A 154 13.66 -13.90 -12.58
N LYS A 155 14.16 -14.71 -11.65
CA LYS A 155 15.39 -15.50 -11.87
C LYS A 155 15.28 -16.42 -13.08
N THR A 156 14.11 -16.97 -13.37
CA THR A 156 13.92 -17.82 -14.56
C THR A 156 14.03 -17.04 -15.88
N ALA A 157 13.86 -15.70 -15.81
CA ALA A 157 14.10 -14.78 -16.93
C ALA A 157 15.51 -14.16 -16.91
N GLY A 158 16.43 -14.65 -16.07
CA GLY A 158 17.82 -14.23 -16.04
C GLY A 158 18.13 -13.00 -15.20
N TYR A 159 17.20 -12.52 -14.38
CA TYR A 159 17.41 -11.37 -13.49
C TYR A 159 18.39 -11.70 -12.35
N ALA A 160 19.21 -10.73 -11.99
CA ALA A 160 19.82 -10.67 -10.67
C ALA A 160 18.81 -10.08 -9.67
N THR A 161 18.83 -10.56 -8.43
CA THR A 161 17.79 -10.21 -7.45
C THR A 161 18.42 -9.80 -6.12
N GLY A 162 18.08 -8.61 -5.62
CA GLY A 162 18.59 -8.08 -4.35
C GLY A 162 17.48 -7.44 -3.52
N GLN A 163 17.52 -7.67 -2.21
CA GLN A 163 16.63 -6.99 -1.25
C GLN A 163 17.45 -6.27 -0.20
N PHE A 164 17.13 -5.00 0.06
CA PHE A 164 17.85 -4.13 0.98
C PHE A 164 16.88 -3.41 1.90
N GLY A 165 17.06 -3.58 3.23
CA GLY A 165 16.20 -3.03 4.26
C GLY A 165 15.22 -4.04 4.87
N LYS A 166 14.10 -3.55 5.41
CA LYS A 166 13.14 -4.34 6.18
C LYS A 166 12.53 -5.49 5.34
N ASN A 167 12.66 -6.74 5.84
CA ASN A 167 12.00 -7.91 5.23
C ASN A 167 10.62 -8.20 5.83
N HIS A 168 10.55 -8.47 7.11
CA HIS A 168 9.35 -8.71 7.93
C HIS A 168 8.47 -9.91 7.50
N LEU A 169 9.09 -10.96 6.98
CA LEU A 169 8.42 -12.21 6.54
C LEU A 169 8.89 -13.44 7.32
N GLY A 170 9.26 -13.25 8.59
CA GLY A 170 9.82 -14.27 9.48
C GLY A 170 11.31 -14.08 9.73
N ASP A 171 11.81 -14.73 10.79
CA ASP A 171 13.16 -14.47 11.32
C ASP A 171 14.08 -15.67 11.33
N ARG A 172 13.60 -16.85 10.93
CA ARG A 172 14.43 -18.05 10.83
C ARG A 172 15.29 -18.03 9.58
N ASP A 173 16.34 -18.84 9.54
CA ASP A 173 17.22 -18.92 8.38
C ASP A 173 16.49 -19.37 7.11
N GLU A 174 15.48 -20.24 7.26
CA GLU A 174 14.62 -20.66 6.17
C GLU A 174 13.70 -19.56 5.62
N HIS A 175 13.42 -18.50 6.41
CA HIS A 175 12.58 -17.36 6.01
C HIS A 175 13.37 -16.24 5.33
N LEU A 176 14.72 -16.32 5.30
CA LEU A 176 15.53 -15.24 4.73
C LEU A 176 15.29 -15.10 3.22
N PRO A 177 15.31 -13.88 2.67
CA PRO A 177 15.07 -13.63 1.25
C PRO A 177 15.90 -14.48 0.31
N THR A 178 17.15 -14.80 0.69
CA THR A 178 18.06 -15.61 -0.09
C THR A 178 17.67 -17.11 -0.18
N ARG A 179 16.67 -17.54 0.61
CA ARG A 179 16.01 -18.85 0.46
C ARG A 179 14.78 -18.79 -0.45
N HIS A 180 14.34 -17.56 -0.80
CA HIS A 180 13.13 -17.25 -1.57
C HIS A 180 13.46 -16.40 -2.82
N GLY A 181 14.42 -16.85 -3.60
CA GLY A 181 14.72 -16.32 -4.93
C GLY A 181 15.67 -15.12 -4.96
N PHE A 182 16.02 -14.46 -3.85
CA PHE A 182 16.99 -13.37 -3.86
C PHE A 182 18.44 -13.90 -3.88
N ASP A 183 19.30 -13.24 -4.67
CA ASP A 183 20.73 -13.51 -4.69
C ASP A 183 21.43 -12.89 -3.47
N GLU A 184 20.97 -11.72 -3.06
CA GLU A 184 21.55 -10.95 -1.95
C GLU A 184 20.44 -10.35 -1.06
N PHE A 185 20.70 -10.34 0.23
CA PHE A 185 19.89 -9.63 1.23
C PHE A 185 20.79 -8.90 2.21
N PHE A 186 20.47 -7.64 2.51
CA PHE A 186 21.04 -6.88 3.61
C PHE A 186 19.94 -6.06 4.27
N GLY A 187 19.51 -6.44 5.47
CA GLY A 187 18.37 -5.78 6.11
C GLY A 187 18.04 -6.29 7.50
N ASN A 188 17.02 -5.66 8.10
CA ASN A 188 16.42 -6.07 9.36
C ASN A 188 15.16 -6.92 9.14
N LEU A 189 14.75 -7.67 10.15
CA LEU A 189 13.71 -8.69 10.05
C LEU A 189 12.38 -8.29 10.68
N TYR A 190 12.34 -7.15 11.41
CA TYR A 190 11.18 -6.73 12.20
C TYR A 190 10.89 -5.23 12.01
N HIS A 191 9.85 -4.75 12.70
CA HIS A 191 9.55 -3.34 12.89
C HIS A 191 10.49 -2.71 13.95
N LEU A 192 10.64 -1.37 13.91
CA LEU A 192 11.64 -0.67 14.73
C LEU A 192 11.40 -0.81 16.23
N ASN A 193 10.14 -0.82 16.71
CA ASN A 193 9.88 -1.01 18.13
C ASN A 193 10.37 -2.37 18.64
N ALA A 194 10.21 -3.46 17.89
CA ALA A 194 10.77 -4.76 18.30
C ALA A 194 12.30 -4.76 18.37
N GLU A 195 12.94 -4.02 17.48
CA GLU A 195 14.40 -3.85 17.49
C GLU A 195 14.90 -3.03 18.70
N GLU A 196 14.09 -2.07 19.17
CA GLU A 196 14.40 -1.22 20.34
C GLU A 196 14.06 -1.89 21.69
N GLU A 197 13.09 -2.80 21.74
CA GLU A 197 12.61 -3.45 22.96
C GLU A 197 13.73 -3.97 23.90
N PRO A 198 14.84 -4.58 23.40
CA PRO A 198 15.92 -5.06 24.25
C PRO A 198 16.61 -3.98 25.10
N GLU A 199 16.48 -2.70 24.73
CA GLU A 199 17.00 -1.57 25.49
C GLU A 199 16.02 -1.12 26.59
N GLY A 200 14.75 -1.54 26.53
CA GLY A 200 13.69 -1.18 27.45
C GLY A 200 13.93 -1.68 28.88
N TYR A 201 13.40 -0.92 29.85
CA TYR A 201 13.55 -1.22 31.27
C TYR A 201 12.95 -2.58 31.66
N PHE A 202 11.78 -2.92 31.13
CA PHE A 202 11.06 -4.15 31.46
C PHE A 202 11.47 -5.37 30.64
N TYR A 203 12.34 -5.18 29.64
CA TYR A 203 12.77 -6.30 28.80
C TYR A 203 13.57 -7.31 29.59
N PRO A 204 13.30 -8.63 29.52
CA PRO A 204 14.00 -9.66 30.26
C PRO A 204 15.51 -9.63 29.96
N LYS A 205 16.33 -9.62 31.03
CA LYS A 205 17.80 -9.60 30.90
C LYS A 205 18.42 -10.99 30.78
N ASP A 206 17.59 -12.05 30.84
CA ASP A 206 18.02 -13.45 30.71
C ASP A 206 18.53 -13.74 29.29
N ALA A 207 19.71 -14.37 29.21
CA ALA A 207 20.32 -14.66 27.92
C ALA A 207 19.59 -15.71 27.10
N ASN A 208 18.90 -16.67 27.75
CA ASN A 208 18.11 -17.69 27.05
C ASN A 208 16.84 -17.07 26.46
N PHE A 209 16.19 -16.18 27.24
CA PHE A 209 15.06 -15.42 26.72
C PHE A 209 15.46 -14.63 25.48
N ARG A 210 16.56 -13.86 25.56
CA ARG A 210 17.05 -13.05 24.43
C ARG A 210 17.38 -13.91 23.20
N ARG A 211 17.99 -15.07 23.40
CA ARG A 211 18.31 -16.00 22.29
C ARG A 211 17.06 -16.56 21.62
N GLN A 212 16.00 -16.78 22.37
CA GLN A 212 14.77 -17.42 21.87
C GLN A 212 13.76 -16.40 21.33
N PHE A 213 13.62 -15.25 21.96
CA PHE A 213 12.57 -14.26 21.70
C PHE A 213 13.10 -12.85 21.41
N GLY A 214 14.41 -12.66 21.42
CA GLY A 214 15.01 -11.38 21.07
C GLY A 214 15.09 -11.20 19.56
N PRO A 215 15.06 -9.94 19.06
CA PRO A 215 15.29 -9.68 17.66
C PRO A 215 16.72 -10.09 17.26
N ARG A 216 16.84 -10.65 16.08
CA ARG A 216 18.15 -10.83 15.41
C ARG A 216 18.67 -9.46 15.00
N GLY A 217 19.97 -9.34 14.80
CA GLY A 217 20.56 -8.12 14.27
C GLY A 217 20.25 -7.89 12.78
N VAL A 218 20.89 -6.90 12.23
CA VAL A 218 20.85 -6.64 10.79
C VAL A 218 21.62 -7.72 10.04
N ILE A 219 20.93 -8.46 9.18
CA ILE A 219 21.45 -9.65 8.51
C ILE A 219 21.97 -9.32 7.13
N LYS A 220 23.15 -9.84 6.79
CA LYS A 220 23.61 -10.03 5.41
C LYS A 220 23.50 -11.50 5.04
N SER A 221 22.88 -11.80 3.93
CA SER A 221 22.88 -13.16 3.39
C SER A 221 23.02 -13.21 1.87
N SER A 222 23.46 -14.35 1.35
CA SER A 222 23.64 -14.60 -0.07
C SER A 222 23.13 -15.97 -0.47
N ALA A 223 22.82 -16.15 -1.76
CA ALA A 223 22.22 -17.38 -2.29
C ALA A 223 23.10 -18.62 -2.13
N ASP A 224 24.40 -18.46 -1.89
CA ASP A 224 25.34 -19.55 -1.56
C ASP A 224 25.17 -20.10 -0.14
N GLY A 225 24.24 -19.53 0.63
CA GLY A 225 23.91 -19.93 2.00
C GLY A 225 24.68 -19.22 3.11
N LYS A 226 25.57 -18.26 2.78
CA LYS A 226 26.25 -17.46 3.77
C LYS A 226 25.26 -16.53 4.48
N ILE A 227 25.31 -16.52 5.82
CA ILE A 227 24.52 -15.66 6.70
C ILE A 227 25.47 -14.99 7.68
N GLU A 228 25.39 -13.68 7.79
CA GLU A 228 26.16 -12.86 8.71
C GLU A 228 25.22 -11.95 9.48
N ASP A 229 25.22 -12.05 10.82
CA ASP A 229 24.58 -11.07 11.71
C ASP A 229 25.58 -9.94 11.96
N THR A 230 25.27 -8.74 11.44
CA THR A 230 26.16 -7.57 11.52
C THR A 230 25.96 -6.77 12.82
N GLY A 231 25.20 -7.30 13.76
CA GLY A 231 24.90 -6.70 15.06
C GLY A 231 23.51 -6.07 15.14
N PRO A 232 23.09 -5.70 16.37
CA PRO A 232 21.73 -5.26 16.66
C PRO A 232 21.36 -3.95 15.96
N LEU A 233 20.09 -3.81 15.60
CA LEU A 233 19.50 -2.55 15.20
C LEU A 233 18.92 -1.85 16.43
N ASN A 234 19.77 -1.26 17.22
CA ASN A 234 19.41 -0.51 18.42
C ASN A 234 19.22 0.99 18.13
N THR A 235 18.78 1.76 19.12
CA THR A 235 18.57 3.22 19.01
C THR A 235 19.79 4.00 18.52
N LYS A 236 20.99 3.49 18.77
CA LYS A 236 22.25 4.10 18.31
C LYS A 236 22.48 3.87 16.81
N ARG A 237 22.08 2.72 16.24
CA ARG A 237 22.26 2.36 14.82
C ARG A 237 21.12 2.86 13.94
N MET A 238 19.89 2.95 14.49
CA MET A 238 18.70 3.36 13.74
C MET A 238 18.84 4.66 12.93
N PRO A 239 19.53 5.71 13.43
CA PRO A 239 19.69 6.95 12.66
C PRO A 239 20.35 6.78 11.30
N THR A 240 21.23 5.79 11.14
CA THR A 240 22.06 5.60 9.93
C THR A 240 21.80 4.29 9.19
N VAL A 241 20.90 3.44 9.68
CA VAL A 241 20.68 2.11 9.11
C VAL A 241 20.16 2.16 7.66
N ASP A 242 19.29 3.12 7.34
CA ASP A 242 18.78 3.25 5.97
C ASP A 242 19.85 3.69 4.97
N GLU A 243 20.87 4.44 5.40
CA GLU A 243 22.06 4.71 4.58
C GLU A 243 22.91 3.46 4.33
N GLU A 244 22.98 2.55 5.32
CA GLU A 244 23.65 1.27 5.12
C GLU A 244 22.93 0.43 4.06
N PHE A 245 21.59 0.36 4.13
CA PHE A 245 20.77 -0.34 3.15
C PHE A 245 20.82 0.33 1.78
N LEU A 246 20.76 1.65 1.73
CA LEU A 246 20.89 2.43 0.51
C LEU A 246 22.23 2.18 -0.18
N ALA A 247 23.33 2.17 0.58
CA ALA A 247 24.66 1.87 0.04
C ALA A 247 24.71 0.45 -0.56
N GLY A 248 24.11 -0.55 0.11
CA GLY A 248 24.01 -1.90 -0.40
C GLY A 248 23.19 -1.99 -1.69
N ALA A 249 22.03 -1.33 -1.75
CA ALA A 249 21.19 -1.28 -2.95
C ALA A 249 21.92 -0.60 -4.12
N LYS A 250 22.62 0.49 -3.86
CA LYS A 250 23.40 1.23 -4.86
C LYS A 250 24.56 0.41 -5.41
N ASP A 251 25.29 -0.30 -4.56
CA ASP A 251 26.37 -1.20 -4.97
C ASP A 251 25.81 -2.34 -5.84
N PHE A 252 24.71 -2.95 -5.45
CA PHE A 252 24.05 -3.99 -6.24
C PHE A 252 23.64 -3.47 -7.63
N ILE A 253 22.96 -2.33 -7.71
CA ILE A 253 22.54 -1.73 -8.98
C ILE A 253 23.76 -1.42 -9.87
N ASP A 254 24.82 -0.84 -9.31
CA ASP A 254 26.05 -0.51 -10.03
C ASP A 254 26.71 -1.77 -10.65
N ARG A 255 26.85 -2.85 -9.85
CA ARG A 255 27.41 -4.13 -10.32
C ARG A 255 26.58 -4.74 -11.44
N GLN A 256 25.24 -4.74 -11.31
CA GLN A 256 24.38 -5.34 -12.34
C GLN A 256 24.35 -4.48 -13.61
N ALA A 257 24.33 -3.16 -13.49
CA ALA A 257 24.40 -2.27 -14.64
C ALA A 257 25.71 -2.44 -15.42
N LYS A 258 26.85 -2.52 -14.74
CA LYS A 258 28.17 -2.80 -15.35
C LYS A 258 28.23 -4.17 -16.01
N ALA A 259 27.60 -5.17 -15.41
CA ALA A 259 27.47 -6.52 -15.97
C ALA A 259 26.44 -6.61 -17.11
N GLN A 260 25.71 -5.54 -17.40
CA GLN A 260 24.59 -5.52 -18.35
C GLN A 260 23.54 -6.61 -18.08
N LYS A 261 23.36 -6.99 -16.83
CA LYS A 261 22.40 -7.98 -16.37
C LYS A 261 21.13 -7.28 -15.89
N PRO A 262 19.92 -7.68 -16.33
CA PRO A 262 18.70 -7.14 -15.78
C PRO A 262 18.61 -7.46 -14.29
N PHE A 263 18.06 -6.54 -13.51
CA PHE A 263 17.96 -6.71 -12.06
C PHE A 263 16.56 -6.40 -11.53
N PHE A 264 16.24 -7.09 -10.43
CA PHE A 264 15.15 -6.75 -9.52
C PHE A 264 15.76 -6.34 -8.17
N CYS A 265 15.65 -5.08 -7.84
CA CYS A 265 16.09 -4.50 -6.57
C CYS A 265 14.87 -4.07 -5.76
N TRP A 266 14.69 -4.65 -4.57
CA TRP A 266 13.64 -4.25 -3.63
C TRP A 266 14.28 -3.52 -2.44
N PHE A 267 14.18 -2.19 -2.45
CA PHE A 267 14.66 -1.31 -1.39
C PHE A 267 13.52 -1.00 -0.41
N ASN A 268 13.69 -1.38 0.84
CA ASN A 268 12.71 -1.30 1.92
C ASN A 268 13.25 -0.41 3.03
N SER A 269 12.96 0.90 2.96
CA SER A 269 13.31 1.83 4.03
C SER A 269 12.62 1.44 5.35
N THR A 270 13.25 1.71 6.48
CA THR A 270 12.60 1.64 7.79
C THR A 270 11.73 2.86 8.09
N ARG A 271 11.89 3.95 7.29
CA ARG A 271 11.09 5.18 7.38
C ARG A 271 9.70 4.94 6.78
N MET A 272 8.60 5.37 7.32
CA MET A 272 8.49 6.13 8.60
C MET A 272 7.77 5.31 9.67
N HIS A 273 8.20 4.07 9.90
CA HIS A 273 7.67 3.33 11.05
C HIS A 273 7.88 4.14 12.34
N VAL A 274 6.92 4.11 13.23
CA VAL A 274 7.06 4.67 14.58
C VAL A 274 8.29 4.08 15.30
N PHE A 275 8.79 4.71 16.33
CA PHE A 275 10.10 4.42 16.95
C PHE A 275 11.31 4.70 16.02
N THR A 276 11.11 5.55 15.01
CA THR A 276 12.20 6.04 14.17
C THR A 276 13.09 6.99 14.96
N HIS A 277 14.40 6.76 14.87
CA HIS A 277 15.45 7.68 15.34
C HIS A 277 16.13 8.29 14.12
N LEU A 278 16.16 9.62 14.08
CA LEU A 278 16.75 10.36 12.96
C LEU A 278 18.16 10.85 13.31
N LYS A 279 18.94 11.12 12.28
CA LYS A 279 20.25 11.78 12.44
C LYS A 279 20.06 13.20 13.00
N PRO A 280 21.03 13.68 13.82
CA PRO A 280 20.97 15.05 14.36
C PRO A 280 20.75 16.13 13.30
N GLU A 281 21.35 15.98 12.12
CA GLU A 281 21.20 16.91 10.99
C GLU A 281 19.83 16.86 10.30
N SER A 282 19.04 15.82 10.52
CA SER A 282 17.68 15.69 10.00
C SER A 282 16.64 16.26 10.95
N LEU A 283 16.91 16.25 12.25
CA LEU A 283 15.99 16.72 13.28
C LEU A 283 15.75 18.24 13.16
N GLY A 284 14.48 18.63 13.17
CA GLY A 284 14.05 20.03 13.09
C GLY A 284 14.10 20.64 11.68
N LYS A 285 14.44 19.87 10.65
CA LYS A 285 14.67 20.35 9.30
C LYS A 285 13.39 20.91 8.65
N THR A 286 12.26 20.28 8.93
CA THR A 286 10.95 20.72 8.42
C THR A 286 10.24 21.65 9.41
N GLY A 287 10.58 21.60 10.68
CA GLY A 287 9.84 22.26 11.77
C GLY A 287 8.50 21.62 12.11
N MET A 288 8.19 20.43 11.55
CA MET A 288 6.90 19.73 11.69
C MET A 288 6.99 18.42 12.49
N GLY A 289 8.13 18.15 13.16
CA GLY A 289 8.33 16.97 13.99
C GLY A 289 9.01 15.82 13.28
N ILE A 290 9.24 14.73 14.03
CA ILE A 290 10.05 13.57 13.61
C ILE A 290 9.51 12.95 12.33
N HIS A 291 8.20 12.78 12.21
CA HIS A 291 7.60 12.17 11.03
C HIS A 291 7.92 12.95 9.75
N ALA A 292 7.72 14.26 9.76
CA ALA A 292 7.99 15.12 8.60
C ALA A 292 9.48 15.18 8.26
N ASP A 293 10.35 15.27 9.27
CA ASP A 293 11.80 15.26 9.11
C ASP A 293 12.30 13.94 8.51
N GLY A 294 11.74 12.83 8.98
CA GLY A 294 12.05 11.50 8.45
C GLY A 294 11.52 11.27 7.04
N MET A 295 10.37 11.84 6.69
CA MET A 295 9.86 11.83 5.31
C MET A 295 10.77 12.61 4.37
N ALA A 296 11.33 13.75 4.82
CA ALA A 296 12.30 14.50 4.03
C ALA A 296 13.63 13.73 3.85
N GLU A 297 14.07 12.99 4.87
CA GLU A 297 15.23 12.10 4.80
C GLU A 297 14.99 10.94 3.83
N HIS A 298 13.85 10.27 3.94
CA HIS A 298 13.43 9.20 3.05
C HIS A 298 13.33 9.65 1.59
N ASP A 299 12.72 10.81 1.33
CA ASP A 299 12.68 11.41 -0.01
C ASP A 299 14.08 11.64 -0.57
N GLY A 300 15.03 12.06 0.27
CA GLY A 300 16.44 12.19 -0.09
C GLY A 300 17.10 10.86 -0.48
N HIS A 301 16.75 9.75 0.18
CA HIS A 301 17.21 8.40 -0.19
C HIS A 301 16.66 7.97 -1.55
N VAL A 302 15.36 8.21 -1.79
CA VAL A 302 14.74 7.99 -3.11
C VAL A 302 15.45 8.80 -4.19
N GLY A 303 15.75 10.07 -3.92
CA GLY A 303 16.51 10.95 -4.83
C GLY A 303 17.87 10.39 -5.21
N GLN A 304 18.60 9.79 -4.27
CA GLN A 304 19.90 9.17 -4.54
C GLN A 304 19.78 7.92 -5.44
N LEU A 305 18.75 7.09 -5.25
CA LEU A 305 18.49 5.94 -6.14
C LEU A 305 18.14 6.40 -7.56
N LEU A 306 17.25 7.37 -7.70
CA LEU A 306 16.88 7.92 -9.01
C LEU A 306 18.07 8.54 -9.72
N LYS A 307 18.87 9.33 -8.99
CA LYS A 307 20.10 9.93 -9.54
C LYS A 307 21.09 8.88 -10.02
N GLN A 308 21.23 7.77 -9.30
CA GLN A 308 22.13 6.68 -9.72
C GLN A 308 21.67 6.04 -11.04
N LEU A 309 20.36 5.84 -11.25
CA LEU A 309 19.85 5.34 -12.53
C LEU A 309 20.18 6.31 -13.68
N ASP A 310 20.08 7.63 -13.42
CA ASP A 310 20.42 8.67 -14.36
C ASP A 310 21.93 8.65 -14.68
N ASP A 311 22.78 8.61 -13.65
CA ASP A 311 24.25 8.60 -13.78
C ASP A 311 24.77 7.37 -14.54
N LEU A 312 24.10 6.22 -14.36
CA LEU A 312 24.42 4.97 -15.07
C LEU A 312 23.83 4.90 -16.48
N GLY A 313 22.99 5.87 -16.88
CA GLY A 313 22.33 5.90 -18.18
C GLY A 313 21.31 4.76 -18.40
N ILE A 314 20.73 4.22 -17.32
CA ILE A 314 19.79 3.09 -17.37
C ILE A 314 18.34 3.50 -17.04
N THR A 315 18.08 4.78 -16.81
CA THR A 315 16.75 5.32 -16.47
C THR A 315 15.68 4.88 -17.47
N GLU A 316 15.97 4.95 -18.77
CA GLU A 316 14.99 4.62 -19.82
C GLU A 316 14.66 3.12 -19.91
N ASN A 317 15.50 2.26 -19.34
CA ASN A 317 15.28 0.80 -19.28
C ASN A 317 15.02 0.30 -17.85
N THR A 318 14.50 1.16 -16.98
CA THR A 318 14.21 0.78 -15.58
C THR A 318 12.79 1.17 -15.18
N ILE A 319 12.03 0.18 -14.74
CA ILE A 319 10.76 0.38 -14.04
C ILE A 319 11.09 0.81 -12.61
N VAL A 320 10.53 1.92 -12.15
CA VAL A 320 10.61 2.36 -10.76
C VAL A 320 9.21 2.38 -10.17
N LEU A 321 8.96 1.54 -9.18
CA LEU A 321 7.74 1.53 -8.38
C LEU A 321 8.04 2.11 -7.00
N TYR A 322 7.28 3.10 -6.56
CA TYR A 322 7.25 3.59 -5.19
C TYR A 322 5.91 3.26 -4.55
N THR A 323 5.93 2.70 -3.34
CA THR A 323 4.72 2.39 -2.57
C THR A 323 5.06 2.15 -1.08
N THR A 324 4.10 1.67 -0.31
CA THR A 324 4.24 1.23 1.08
C THR A 324 3.44 -0.06 1.31
N ASP A 325 3.52 -0.63 2.48
CA ASP A 325 2.92 -1.92 2.83
C ASP A 325 1.46 -1.83 3.30
N ASN A 326 1.11 -0.81 4.09
CA ASN A 326 -0.22 -0.60 4.65
C ASN A 326 -0.54 0.90 4.76
N GLY A 327 -1.76 1.22 5.18
CA GLY A 327 -2.17 2.59 5.45
C GLY A 327 -1.46 3.22 6.65
N ALA A 328 -1.72 4.50 6.86
CA ALA A 328 -1.11 5.31 7.91
C ALA A 328 -1.36 4.74 9.31
N GLU A 329 -0.37 4.82 10.20
CA GLU A 329 -0.52 4.56 11.63
C GLU A 329 -0.73 5.87 12.38
N LEU A 330 -1.97 6.09 12.88
CA LEU A 330 -2.38 7.32 13.56
C LEU A 330 -2.15 7.26 15.07
N ALA A 331 -2.16 6.07 15.64
CA ALA A 331 -2.14 5.84 17.08
C ALA A 331 -0.98 6.54 17.82
N LEU A 332 0.11 6.78 17.14
CA LEU A 332 1.32 7.42 17.69
C LEU A 332 1.56 8.83 17.15
N TRP A 333 0.51 9.49 16.62
CA TRP A 333 0.62 10.90 16.27
C TRP A 333 1.13 11.74 17.47
N PRO A 334 2.08 12.70 17.33
CA PRO A 334 2.58 13.30 16.08
C PRO A 334 3.74 12.56 15.39
N ASP A 335 4.27 11.49 15.96
CA ASP A 335 5.37 10.73 15.38
C ASP A 335 4.89 9.67 14.36
N GLY A 336 3.58 9.41 14.31
CA GLY A 336 2.90 8.62 13.30
C GLY A 336 2.33 9.46 12.17
N ALA A 337 1.83 8.79 11.14
CA ALA A 337 1.24 9.42 9.97
C ALA A 337 -0.21 9.86 10.22
N MET A 338 -0.76 10.66 9.30
CA MET A 338 -2.17 11.04 9.26
C MET A 338 -2.81 10.60 7.95
N THR A 339 -4.13 10.38 7.98
CA THR A 339 -4.92 10.11 6.78
C THR A 339 -6.34 10.71 6.93
N PRO A 340 -6.93 11.25 5.84
CA PRO A 340 -8.33 11.66 5.85
C PRO A 340 -9.29 10.48 5.73
N PHE A 341 -8.81 9.31 5.29
CA PHE A 341 -9.59 8.11 5.18
C PHE A 341 -9.94 7.56 6.57
N ARG A 342 -11.11 6.95 6.69
CA ARG A 342 -11.54 6.36 7.96
C ARG A 342 -10.62 5.22 8.38
N GLY A 343 -10.38 5.10 9.69
CA GLY A 343 -9.50 4.09 10.27
C GLY A 343 -8.01 4.36 10.05
N GLU A 344 -7.22 3.37 10.38
CA GLU A 344 -5.76 3.39 10.30
C GLU A 344 -5.21 1.98 10.11
N LYS A 345 -3.88 1.82 10.02
CA LYS A 345 -3.18 0.54 10.09
C LYS A 345 -3.83 -0.40 11.11
N GLY A 346 -3.99 -1.67 10.76
CA GLY A 346 -4.66 -2.68 11.60
C GLY A 346 -6.17 -2.75 11.42
N THR A 347 -6.80 -1.80 10.73
CA THR A 347 -8.23 -1.81 10.46
C THR A 347 -8.55 -2.16 9.00
N THR A 348 -9.79 -2.59 8.73
CA THR A 348 -10.30 -2.86 7.38
C THR A 348 -11.10 -1.69 6.79
N TRP A 349 -10.94 -0.50 7.36
CA TRP A 349 -11.37 0.76 6.77
C TRP A 349 -10.39 1.21 5.66
N GLU A 350 -10.81 2.13 4.81
CA GLU A 350 -9.95 2.64 3.73
C GLU A 350 -8.62 3.20 4.25
N GLY A 351 -8.61 3.81 5.44
CA GLY A 351 -7.39 4.34 6.05
C GLY A 351 -6.35 3.29 6.42
N GLY A 352 -6.77 2.03 6.62
CA GLY A 352 -5.86 0.93 6.94
C GLY A 352 -5.23 0.25 5.72
N LEU A 353 -5.88 0.32 4.56
CA LEU A 353 -5.46 -0.41 3.36
C LEU A 353 -5.09 0.48 2.18
N ARG A 354 -5.63 1.70 2.08
CA ARG A 354 -5.33 2.61 0.96
C ARG A 354 -3.94 3.22 1.14
N ILE A 355 -3.10 3.05 0.11
CA ILE A 355 -1.68 3.40 0.13
C ILE A 355 -1.30 4.35 -1.01
N PRO A 356 -0.22 5.15 -0.86
CA PRO A 356 0.39 5.82 -1.99
C PRO A 356 1.04 4.80 -2.92
N MET A 357 0.90 5.01 -4.22
CA MET A 357 1.53 4.17 -5.24
C MET A 357 1.80 4.98 -6.50
N MET A 358 3.02 4.91 -7.00
CA MET A 358 3.46 5.59 -8.21
C MET A 358 4.39 4.69 -9.00
N VAL A 359 4.29 4.73 -10.32
CA VAL A 359 5.18 3.97 -11.19
C VAL A 359 5.73 4.84 -12.32
N ARG A 360 7.05 4.82 -12.49
CA ARG A 360 7.72 5.33 -13.68
C ARG A 360 8.14 4.14 -14.54
N TRP A 361 7.61 4.08 -15.74
CA TRP A 361 7.91 3.02 -16.70
C TRP A 361 8.07 3.63 -18.11
N PRO A 362 9.27 4.11 -18.45
CA PRO A 362 9.50 4.78 -19.73
C PRO A 362 9.11 3.91 -20.93
N GLY A 363 8.47 4.54 -21.93
CA GLY A 363 7.99 3.84 -23.11
C GLY A 363 6.70 3.01 -22.92
N VAL A 364 6.24 2.81 -21.70
CA VAL A 364 5.00 2.09 -21.37
C VAL A 364 3.98 3.01 -20.72
N VAL A 365 4.36 3.69 -19.65
CA VAL A 365 3.48 4.61 -18.92
C VAL A 365 3.73 6.04 -19.37
N LYS A 366 2.68 6.74 -19.81
CA LYS A 366 2.78 8.14 -20.21
C LYS A 366 3.03 9.01 -18.96
N PRO A 367 4.02 9.92 -18.98
CA PRO A 367 4.26 10.85 -17.88
C PRO A 367 3.01 11.67 -17.49
N GLY A 368 2.82 11.87 -16.18
CA GLY A 368 1.71 12.64 -15.63
C GLY A 368 0.35 11.90 -15.68
N THR A 369 0.36 10.59 -15.91
CA THR A 369 -0.87 9.78 -15.91
C THR A 369 -1.46 9.68 -14.50
N GLN A 370 -2.77 9.88 -14.38
CA GLN A 370 -3.54 9.60 -13.16
C GLN A 370 -4.39 8.35 -13.38
N VAL A 371 -4.23 7.37 -12.49
CA VAL A 371 -4.94 6.09 -12.54
C VAL A 371 -5.93 6.03 -11.38
N ASN A 372 -7.22 5.93 -11.72
CA ASN A 372 -8.30 5.78 -10.74
C ASN A 372 -8.86 4.35 -10.70
N ASP A 373 -8.30 3.44 -11.48
CA ASP A 373 -8.65 2.02 -11.44
C ASP A 373 -8.04 1.38 -10.19
N MET A 374 -8.77 0.43 -9.62
CA MET A 374 -8.34 -0.28 -8.42
C MET A 374 -7.14 -1.19 -8.73
N ILE A 375 -6.07 -1.04 -7.93
CA ILE A 375 -4.87 -1.87 -7.98
C ILE A 375 -4.46 -2.27 -6.55
N THR A 376 -3.87 -3.46 -6.41
CA THR A 376 -3.32 -3.94 -5.13
C THR A 376 -1.84 -4.28 -5.28
N LEU A 377 -1.15 -4.44 -4.18
CA LEU A 377 0.26 -4.87 -4.19
C LEU A 377 0.46 -6.21 -4.91
N MET A 378 -0.50 -7.12 -4.82
CA MET A 378 -0.45 -8.44 -5.48
C MET A 378 -0.34 -8.36 -7.00
N ASP A 379 -0.86 -7.29 -7.61
CA ASP A 379 -0.92 -7.13 -9.06
C ASP A 379 0.46 -6.91 -9.70
N TRP A 380 1.44 -6.49 -8.89
CA TRP A 380 2.80 -6.30 -9.37
C TRP A 380 3.54 -7.59 -9.68
N PHE A 381 3.18 -8.71 -9.02
CA PHE A 381 3.80 -10.01 -9.34
C PHE A 381 3.58 -10.39 -10.82
N PRO A 382 2.35 -10.59 -11.32
CA PRO A 382 2.14 -10.92 -12.73
C PRO A 382 2.51 -9.77 -13.68
N THR A 383 2.45 -8.51 -13.23
CA THR A 383 2.83 -7.36 -14.05
C THR A 383 4.34 -7.31 -14.31
N PHE A 384 5.17 -7.51 -13.31
CA PHE A 384 6.64 -7.58 -13.48
C PHE A 384 7.06 -8.82 -14.25
N CYS A 385 6.41 -9.95 -14.01
CA CYS A 385 6.63 -11.16 -14.81
C CYS A 385 6.31 -10.94 -16.29
N ALA A 386 5.20 -10.27 -16.60
CA ALA A 386 4.86 -9.92 -17.99
C ALA A 386 5.89 -8.98 -18.61
N ALA A 387 6.40 -7.98 -17.86
CA ALA A 387 7.47 -7.10 -18.31
C ALA A 387 8.79 -7.86 -18.60
N ALA A 388 9.03 -8.95 -17.89
CA ALA A 388 10.18 -9.85 -18.07
C ALA A 388 9.93 -10.94 -19.14
N GLY A 389 8.81 -10.92 -19.86
CA GLY A 389 8.46 -11.93 -20.87
C GLY A 389 7.79 -13.20 -20.33
N LEU A 390 7.39 -13.21 -19.05
CA LEU A 390 6.69 -14.32 -18.37
C LEU A 390 5.18 -13.99 -18.23
N GLY A 391 4.53 -13.60 -19.33
CA GLY A 391 3.13 -13.12 -19.31
C GLY A 391 2.08 -14.16 -18.89
N ASP A 392 2.43 -15.44 -18.94
CA ASP A 392 1.60 -16.59 -18.56
C ASP A 392 1.92 -17.14 -17.15
N VAL A 393 2.63 -16.38 -16.32
CA VAL A 393 3.10 -16.82 -15.00
C VAL A 393 1.96 -17.34 -14.11
N LYS A 394 0.79 -16.70 -14.15
CA LYS A 394 -0.36 -17.10 -13.33
C LYS A 394 -0.85 -18.51 -13.66
N GLU A 395 -0.98 -18.82 -14.93
CA GLU A 395 -1.39 -20.16 -15.40
C GLU A 395 -0.29 -21.21 -15.14
N LYS A 396 0.97 -20.83 -15.33
CA LYS A 396 2.10 -21.70 -15.02
C LYS A 396 2.21 -22.01 -13.53
N MET A 397 1.96 -21.03 -12.64
CA MET A 397 1.92 -21.26 -11.18
C MET A 397 0.83 -22.24 -10.79
N LYS A 398 -0.35 -22.19 -11.40
CA LYS A 398 -1.41 -23.18 -11.18
C LYS A 398 -1.04 -24.58 -11.66
N ALA A 399 -0.36 -24.68 -12.79
CA ALA A 399 0.05 -25.96 -13.37
C ALA A 399 1.30 -26.58 -12.72
N GLY A 400 2.16 -25.75 -12.15
CA GLY A 400 3.46 -26.11 -11.59
C GLY A 400 4.60 -25.34 -12.24
N PHE A 401 5.00 -24.22 -11.62
CA PHE A 401 6.08 -23.35 -12.10
C PHE A 401 7.42 -23.78 -11.54
N GLN A 402 8.38 -24.03 -12.42
CA GLN A 402 9.73 -24.46 -12.04
C GLN A 402 10.65 -23.24 -11.88
N SER A 403 11.31 -23.09 -10.71
CA SER A 403 12.38 -22.13 -10.48
C SER A 403 13.54 -22.81 -9.73
N GLY A 404 14.66 -22.99 -10.41
CA GLY A 404 15.78 -23.76 -9.88
C GLY A 404 15.35 -25.18 -9.50
N SER A 405 15.57 -25.58 -8.26
CA SER A 405 15.16 -26.89 -7.72
C SER A 405 13.73 -26.92 -7.17
N LYS A 406 13.03 -25.77 -7.09
CA LYS A 406 11.69 -25.66 -6.52
C LYS A 406 10.62 -25.72 -7.61
N THR A 407 9.48 -26.35 -7.29
CA THR A 407 8.27 -26.32 -8.11
C THR A 407 7.15 -25.70 -7.30
N PHE A 408 6.62 -24.58 -7.79
CA PHE A 408 5.52 -23.87 -7.16
C PHE A 408 4.19 -24.22 -7.82
N LYS A 409 3.22 -24.65 -7.03
CA LYS A 409 1.85 -24.91 -7.48
C LYS A 409 0.88 -24.13 -6.63
N VAL A 410 0.57 -22.89 -7.04
CA VAL A 410 -0.22 -21.95 -6.28
C VAL A 410 -1.17 -21.15 -7.17
N HIS A 411 -2.21 -20.54 -6.56
CA HIS A 411 -3.04 -19.56 -7.21
C HIS A 411 -2.52 -18.14 -6.85
N LEU A 412 -2.03 -17.40 -7.86
CA LEU A 412 -1.74 -15.98 -7.69
C LEU A 412 -3.05 -15.17 -7.75
N ASP A 413 -3.29 -14.32 -6.74
CA ASP A 413 -4.48 -13.46 -6.69
C ASP A 413 -4.28 -12.13 -7.44
N GLY A 414 -3.05 -11.82 -7.84
CA GLY A 414 -2.68 -10.67 -8.65
C GLY A 414 -3.17 -10.74 -10.10
N TYR A 415 -3.31 -9.58 -10.73
CA TYR A 415 -3.65 -9.41 -12.15
C TYR A 415 -2.52 -8.69 -12.89
N ASN A 416 -2.31 -9.03 -14.16
CA ASN A 416 -1.34 -8.37 -15.01
C ASN A 416 -1.88 -7.01 -15.49
N PHE A 417 -1.32 -5.92 -15.00
CA PHE A 417 -1.69 -4.55 -15.36
C PHE A 417 -0.94 -4.01 -16.59
N MET A 418 0.02 -4.75 -17.15
CA MET A 418 0.84 -4.26 -18.25
C MET A 418 0.00 -3.83 -19.48
N PRO A 419 -1.04 -4.56 -19.96
CA PRO A 419 -1.87 -4.10 -21.07
C PRO A 419 -2.59 -2.79 -20.78
N PHE A 420 -3.12 -2.62 -19.58
CA PHE A 420 -3.77 -1.38 -19.14
C PHE A 420 -2.77 -0.21 -19.06
N LEU A 421 -1.59 -0.43 -18.46
CA LEU A 421 -0.55 0.59 -18.33
C LEU A 421 0.02 1.04 -19.68
N LYS A 422 0.03 0.16 -20.68
CA LYS A 422 0.38 0.49 -22.08
C LYS A 422 -0.70 1.26 -22.80
N GLY A 423 -1.95 1.25 -22.32
CA GLY A 423 -3.11 1.79 -22.99
C GLY A 423 -3.75 0.86 -24.01
N ASP A 424 -3.36 -0.42 -24.06
CA ASP A 424 -3.99 -1.46 -24.90
C ASP A 424 -5.39 -1.80 -24.36
N GLU A 425 -5.58 -1.69 -23.03
CA GLU A 425 -6.86 -1.85 -22.34
C GLU A 425 -7.33 -0.53 -21.73
N LYS A 426 -8.64 -0.27 -21.77
CA LYS A 426 -9.24 0.98 -21.26
C LYS A 426 -9.55 0.95 -19.76
N LYS A 427 -9.62 -0.23 -19.15
CA LYS A 427 -9.97 -0.46 -17.75
C LYS A 427 -8.95 -1.40 -17.12
N GLY A 428 -8.59 -1.12 -15.88
CA GLY A 428 -7.76 -2.00 -15.08
C GLY A 428 -8.43 -3.37 -14.89
N PRO A 429 -7.65 -4.46 -14.86
CA PRO A 429 -8.19 -5.82 -14.82
C PRO A 429 -8.80 -6.21 -13.47
N ARG A 430 -8.55 -5.46 -12.40
CA ARG A 430 -9.06 -5.77 -11.06
C ARG A 430 -10.43 -5.17 -10.82
N GLU A 431 -11.40 -6.03 -10.49
CA GLU A 431 -12.75 -5.60 -10.13
C GLU A 431 -13.13 -5.91 -8.68
N THR A 432 -12.37 -6.78 -8.01
CA THR A 432 -12.71 -7.28 -6.67
C THR A 432 -11.51 -7.22 -5.74
N MET A 433 -11.76 -6.82 -4.48
CA MET A 433 -10.81 -6.85 -3.39
C MET A 433 -11.50 -7.37 -2.11
N PHE A 434 -10.77 -8.18 -1.35
CA PHE A 434 -11.22 -8.74 -0.08
C PHE A 434 -10.51 -8.04 1.07
N TYR A 435 -11.24 -7.71 2.12
CA TYR A 435 -10.71 -7.02 3.30
C TYR A 435 -10.68 -8.01 4.47
N PHE A 436 -9.53 -8.60 4.70
CA PHE A 436 -9.30 -9.47 5.85
C PHE A 436 -8.67 -8.68 6.99
N ASP A 437 -9.13 -8.93 8.23
CA ASP A 437 -8.48 -8.38 9.40
C ASP A 437 -7.25 -9.21 9.81
N GLN A 438 -6.54 -8.76 10.85
CA GLN A 438 -5.34 -9.43 11.36
C GLN A 438 -5.61 -10.85 11.89
N GLY A 439 -6.83 -11.18 12.24
CA GLY A 439 -7.28 -12.52 12.65
C GLY A 439 -7.72 -13.40 11.49
N GLY A 440 -7.64 -12.93 10.25
CA GLY A 440 -8.11 -13.66 9.06
C GLY A 440 -9.63 -13.67 8.89
N ASN A 441 -10.36 -12.79 9.57
CA ASN A 441 -11.79 -12.65 9.33
C ASN A 441 -12.05 -11.80 8.10
N LEU A 442 -12.93 -12.25 7.20
CA LEU A 442 -13.43 -11.46 6.10
C LEU A 442 -14.38 -10.38 6.61
N ASN A 443 -13.96 -9.14 6.59
CA ASN A 443 -14.74 -8.01 7.08
C ASN A 443 -15.51 -7.29 5.98
N ALA A 444 -14.96 -7.21 4.78
CA ALA A 444 -15.63 -6.55 3.67
C ALA A 444 -15.17 -7.12 2.31
N VAL A 445 -15.97 -6.87 1.29
CA VAL A 445 -15.61 -7.07 -0.11
C VAL A 445 -15.87 -5.79 -0.87
N ARG A 446 -14.92 -5.36 -1.65
CA ARG A 446 -15.12 -4.32 -2.66
C ARG A 446 -15.32 -4.98 -4.02
N TRP A 447 -16.37 -4.55 -4.72
CA TRP A 447 -16.65 -4.91 -6.11
C TRP A 447 -16.86 -3.63 -6.92
N ASN A 448 -15.94 -3.33 -7.82
CA ASN A 448 -15.84 -2.04 -8.51
C ASN A 448 -15.81 -0.86 -7.51
N ASP A 449 -16.80 0.03 -7.55
CA ASP A 449 -16.89 1.19 -6.67
C ASP A 449 -17.61 0.92 -5.35
N TRP A 450 -18.11 -0.30 -5.14
CA TRP A 450 -18.96 -0.66 -4.02
C TRP A 450 -18.22 -1.51 -2.99
N LYS A 451 -18.20 -1.06 -1.76
CA LYS A 451 -17.73 -1.82 -0.60
C LYS A 451 -18.91 -2.31 0.22
N VAL A 452 -18.96 -3.61 0.44
CA VAL A 452 -19.96 -4.28 1.28
C VAL A 452 -19.25 -4.81 2.51
N SER A 453 -19.57 -4.24 3.68
CA SER A 453 -18.89 -4.54 4.95
C SER A 453 -19.76 -5.43 5.82
N PHE A 454 -19.30 -6.64 6.14
CA PHE A 454 -19.95 -7.62 7.02
C PHE A 454 -19.60 -7.37 8.49
N ALA A 455 -18.43 -6.79 8.72
CA ALA A 455 -17.95 -6.35 10.01
C ALA A 455 -17.09 -5.10 9.83
N VAL A 456 -16.98 -4.32 10.90
CA VAL A 456 -16.22 -3.08 10.92
C VAL A 456 -15.34 -3.03 12.18
N ALA A 457 -14.28 -2.23 12.15
CA ALA A 457 -13.57 -1.87 13.35
C ALA A 457 -14.36 -0.81 14.13
N SER A 458 -14.46 -0.95 15.45
CA SER A 458 -15.01 0.07 16.34
C SER A 458 -14.16 1.35 16.32
N GLU A 459 -14.63 2.39 16.97
CA GLU A 459 -13.78 3.54 17.31
C GLU A 459 -12.62 3.07 18.21
N GLY A 460 -11.41 3.56 17.93
CA GLY A 460 -10.19 3.15 18.63
C GLY A 460 -8.99 3.14 17.69
N ASN A 461 -7.85 2.74 18.21
CA ASN A 461 -6.60 2.61 17.46
C ASN A 461 -6.29 1.13 17.16
N ILE A 462 -5.19 0.88 16.48
CA ILE A 462 -4.72 -0.46 16.10
C ILE A 462 -4.75 -1.49 17.25
N ALA A 463 -4.52 -1.05 18.50
CA ALA A 463 -4.46 -1.93 19.67
C ALA A 463 -5.82 -2.09 20.38
N THR A 464 -6.72 -1.11 20.27
CA THR A 464 -7.96 -1.02 21.07
C THR A 464 -9.23 -1.18 20.24
N ALA A 465 -9.18 -1.02 18.93
CA ALA A 465 -10.33 -1.24 18.06
C ALA A 465 -10.78 -2.70 18.10
N THR A 466 -12.07 -2.92 18.29
CA THR A 466 -12.68 -4.25 18.29
C THR A 466 -13.40 -4.51 16.97
N ARG A 467 -13.55 -5.78 16.62
CA ARG A 467 -14.35 -6.19 15.47
C ARG A 467 -15.83 -6.23 15.84
N GLU A 468 -16.63 -5.42 15.17
CA GLU A 468 -18.08 -5.36 15.34
C GLU A 468 -18.78 -5.98 14.12
N VAL A 469 -19.53 -7.04 14.34
CA VAL A 469 -20.36 -7.66 13.29
C VAL A 469 -21.68 -6.93 13.22
N THR A 470 -21.98 -6.36 12.06
CA THR A 470 -23.23 -5.64 11.85
C THR A 470 -24.40 -6.60 11.61
N SER A 471 -25.60 -6.27 12.04
CA SER A 471 -26.80 -7.10 11.79
C SER A 471 -27.11 -7.21 10.29
N TRP A 472 -26.84 -6.16 9.55
CA TRP A 472 -26.93 -6.07 8.10
C TRP A 472 -25.60 -5.56 7.56
N ALA A 473 -25.16 -6.10 6.42
CA ALA A 473 -23.92 -5.63 5.81
C ALA A 473 -24.01 -4.15 5.44
N GLY A 474 -23.01 -3.35 5.81
CA GLY A 474 -22.90 -1.96 5.38
C GLY A 474 -22.63 -1.87 3.88
N ILE A 475 -23.19 -0.86 3.20
CA ILE A 475 -22.97 -0.63 1.77
C ILE A 475 -22.45 0.80 1.57
N THR A 476 -21.26 0.92 1.01
CA THR A 476 -20.60 2.21 0.72
C THR A 476 -20.23 2.27 -0.76
N ASN A 477 -20.54 3.38 -1.43
CA ASN A 477 -19.96 3.68 -2.74
C ASN A 477 -18.72 4.54 -2.53
N LEU A 478 -17.53 3.98 -2.78
CA LEU A 478 -16.25 4.63 -2.49
C LEU A 478 -15.91 5.80 -3.43
N ARG A 479 -16.68 6.02 -4.51
CA ARG A 479 -16.57 7.24 -5.33
C ARG A 479 -17.40 8.38 -4.77
N MET A 480 -18.56 8.08 -4.17
CA MET A 480 -19.43 9.06 -3.54
C MET A 480 -18.98 9.38 -2.10
N ASP A 481 -18.44 8.38 -1.42
CA ASP A 481 -18.01 8.46 -0.02
C ASP A 481 -16.65 7.76 0.17
N PRO A 482 -15.56 8.35 -0.33
CA PRO A 482 -14.21 7.76 -0.23
C PRO A 482 -13.69 7.67 1.21
N TYR A 483 -14.33 8.39 2.13
CA TYR A 483 -13.95 8.46 3.54
C TYR A 483 -14.82 7.57 4.45
N GLU A 484 -15.78 6.83 3.89
CA GLU A 484 -16.66 5.89 4.61
C GLU A 484 -17.45 6.56 5.77
N ARG A 485 -17.93 7.78 5.55
CA ARG A 485 -18.64 8.59 6.54
C ARG A 485 -20.16 8.58 6.36
N GLY A 486 -20.63 8.27 5.14
CA GLY A 486 -22.03 8.42 4.74
C GLY A 486 -23.01 7.60 5.57
N MET A 487 -22.65 6.39 5.98
CA MET A 487 -23.50 5.54 6.83
C MET A 487 -23.67 6.10 8.25
N LYS A 488 -22.70 6.85 8.77
CA LYS A 488 -22.74 7.45 10.12
C LYS A 488 -23.31 8.87 10.11
N GLU A 489 -22.94 9.66 9.11
CA GLU A 489 -23.18 11.10 9.08
C GLU A 489 -24.28 11.50 8.06
N GLY A 490 -24.66 10.61 7.14
CA GLY A 490 -25.63 10.90 6.09
C GLY A 490 -27.09 10.89 6.58
N GLY A 491 -27.82 11.94 6.25
CA GLY A 491 -29.24 12.09 6.66
C GLY A 491 -30.19 11.05 6.05
N GLU A 492 -29.86 10.48 4.88
CA GLU A 492 -30.68 9.47 4.17
C GLU A 492 -29.97 8.11 4.05
N ALA A 493 -29.02 7.80 4.93
CA ALA A 493 -28.21 6.59 4.87
C ALA A 493 -29.03 5.30 4.75
N MET A 494 -30.13 5.18 5.51
CA MET A 494 -30.98 3.99 5.48
C MET A 494 -31.78 3.86 4.18
N LYS A 495 -32.19 4.97 3.58
CA LYS A 495 -32.83 4.96 2.26
C LYS A 495 -31.86 4.54 1.18
N PHE A 496 -30.64 5.10 1.18
CA PHE A 496 -29.57 4.72 0.28
C PHE A 496 -29.25 3.22 0.39
N PHE A 497 -29.08 2.72 1.61
CA PHE A 497 -28.88 1.30 1.88
C PHE A 497 -29.98 0.43 1.27
N GLY A 498 -31.26 0.75 1.55
CA GLY A 498 -32.41 0.01 1.02
C GLY A 498 -32.45 -0.06 -0.52
N GLN A 499 -32.02 1.02 -1.18
CA GLN A 499 -31.96 1.08 -2.65
C GLN A 499 -30.80 0.24 -3.23
N GLN A 500 -29.76 -0.08 -2.42
CA GLN A 500 -28.55 -0.77 -2.87
C GLN A 500 -28.47 -2.23 -2.40
N MET A 501 -29.49 -2.78 -1.76
CA MET A 501 -29.50 -4.16 -1.24
C MET A 501 -29.28 -5.24 -2.32
N TRP A 502 -29.50 -4.92 -3.59
CA TRP A 502 -29.20 -5.81 -4.73
C TRP A 502 -27.73 -6.23 -4.80
N LEU A 503 -26.79 -5.47 -4.17
CA LEU A 503 -25.37 -5.80 -4.12
C LEU A 503 -25.04 -7.03 -3.29
N LEU A 504 -25.90 -7.40 -2.33
CA LEU A 504 -25.59 -8.44 -1.36
C LEU A 504 -25.39 -9.81 -2.01
N VAL A 505 -26.21 -10.17 -3.00
CA VAL A 505 -26.11 -11.48 -3.66
C VAL A 505 -24.90 -11.58 -4.61
N PRO A 506 -24.63 -10.62 -5.51
CA PRO A 506 -23.42 -10.63 -6.34
C PRO A 506 -22.12 -10.67 -5.51
N VAL A 507 -22.06 -9.91 -4.41
CA VAL A 507 -20.87 -9.91 -3.55
C VAL A 507 -20.66 -11.27 -2.85
N GLN A 508 -21.74 -11.94 -2.40
CA GLN A 508 -21.63 -13.31 -1.88
C GLN A 508 -21.10 -14.30 -2.93
N SER A 509 -21.47 -14.11 -4.20
CA SER A 509 -20.92 -14.93 -5.29
C SER A 509 -19.42 -14.72 -5.47
N LYS A 510 -18.92 -13.48 -5.31
CA LYS A 510 -17.47 -13.19 -5.33
C LYS A 510 -16.73 -13.84 -4.16
N VAL A 511 -17.32 -13.85 -2.96
CA VAL A 511 -16.77 -14.57 -1.80
C VAL A 511 -16.67 -16.06 -2.09
N LYS A 512 -17.72 -16.65 -2.64
CA LYS A 512 -17.73 -18.07 -3.02
C LYS A 512 -16.65 -18.38 -4.07
N GLU A 513 -16.52 -17.55 -5.09
CA GLU A 513 -15.50 -17.68 -6.14
C GLU A 513 -14.09 -17.69 -5.52
N PHE A 514 -13.78 -16.74 -4.63
CA PHE A 514 -12.48 -16.66 -3.95
C PHE A 514 -12.12 -17.95 -3.19
N PHE A 515 -13.06 -18.51 -2.46
CA PHE A 515 -12.81 -19.72 -1.66
C PHE A 515 -12.93 -21.03 -2.44
N SER A 516 -13.34 -21.00 -3.71
CA SER A 516 -13.65 -22.22 -4.48
C SER A 516 -12.47 -23.13 -4.75
N ASP A 517 -11.26 -22.58 -4.79
CA ASP A 517 -10.04 -23.30 -5.15
C ASP A 517 -9.09 -23.59 -3.98
N PHE A 518 -9.51 -23.31 -2.73
CA PHE A 518 -8.67 -23.52 -1.55
C PHE A 518 -8.33 -24.99 -1.28
N ASN A 519 -9.11 -25.92 -1.82
CA ASN A 519 -8.80 -27.36 -1.73
C ASN A 519 -7.74 -27.80 -2.74
N ASP A 520 -7.53 -27.05 -3.82
CA ASP A 520 -6.68 -27.41 -4.93
C ASP A 520 -5.25 -26.83 -4.78
N PHE A 521 -5.12 -25.73 -4.03
CA PHE A 521 -3.86 -25.02 -3.82
C PHE A 521 -3.48 -24.98 -2.34
N PRO A 522 -2.19 -25.11 -2.00
CA PRO A 522 -1.76 -25.07 -0.61
C PRO A 522 -2.05 -23.68 -0.01
N TYR A 523 -2.39 -23.69 1.25
CA TYR A 523 -2.54 -22.49 2.07
C TYR A 523 -2.02 -22.76 3.48
N GLN A 524 -1.71 -21.69 4.21
CA GLN A 524 -1.19 -21.77 5.57
C GLN A 524 -2.13 -21.04 6.53
N THR A 525 -2.39 -21.67 7.68
CA THR A 525 -3.10 -20.99 8.76
C THR A 525 -2.15 -20.02 9.44
N GLY A 526 -2.58 -18.77 9.60
CA GLY A 526 -1.79 -17.74 10.25
C GLY A 526 -1.87 -17.76 11.77
N SER A 527 -0.82 -17.27 12.43
CA SER A 527 -0.91 -16.83 13.82
C SER A 527 -1.65 -15.51 13.92
N SER A 528 -2.26 -15.24 15.06
CA SER A 528 -2.91 -13.97 15.36
C SER A 528 -2.37 -13.44 16.68
N LEU A 529 -2.10 -12.13 16.75
CA LEU A 529 -1.69 -11.46 17.99
C LEU A 529 -2.75 -11.55 19.11
N ASN A 530 -4.02 -11.77 18.75
CA ASN A 530 -5.15 -11.80 19.69
C ASN A 530 -5.49 -13.19 20.23
N ALA A 531 -4.94 -14.24 19.65
CA ALA A 531 -5.34 -15.58 20.01
C ALA A 531 -4.09 -16.43 20.23
N SER A 532 -4.05 -17.15 21.28
CA SER A 532 -3.11 -18.21 21.64
C SER A 532 -2.87 -19.25 20.52
N GLY A 533 -2.54 -18.80 19.30
CA GLY A 533 -2.26 -19.66 18.14
C GLY A 533 -3.47 -20.26 17.44
N ILE A 534 -4.69 -19.93 17.85
CA ILE A 534 -5.92 -20.46 17.24
C ILE A 534 -6.56 -19.37 16.38
N ASN A 535 -6.54 -19.54 15.07
CA ASN A 535 -7.29 -18.68 14.16
C ASN A 535 -8.77 -19.08 14.16
N TYR A 536 -9.55 -18.50 15.07
CA TYR A 536 -11.00 -18.73 15.15
C TYR A 536 -11.73 -18.29 13.87
N GLY A 537 -11.27 -17.25 13.21
CA GLY A 537 -11.83 -16.79 11.94
C GLY A 537 -11.73 -17.85 10.86
N PHE A 538 -10.61 -18.54 10.75
CA PHE A 538 -10.42 -19.66 9.84
C PHE A 538 -11.40 -20.80 10.13
N LEU A 539 -11.56 -21.19 11.39
CA LEU A 539 -12.52 -22.24 11.78
C LEU A 539 -13.97 -21.84 11.47
N GLN A 540 -14.33 -20.58 11.70
CA GLN A 540 -15.66 -20.06 11.35
C GLN A 540 -15.88 -20.03 9.84
N GLN A 541 -14.85 -19.70 9.05
CA GLN A 541 -14.93 -19.70 7.59
C GLN A 541 -15.02 -21.11 7.03
N GLN A 542 -14.27 -22.07 7.56
CA GLN A 542 -14.42 -23.49 7.22
C GLN A 542 -15.86 -23.99 7.50
N ALA A 543 -16.42 -23.60 8.65
CA ALA A 543 -17.80 -23.92 8.99
C ALA A 543 -18.83 -23.23 8.05
N ALA A 544 -18.55 -21.99 7.64
CA ALA A 544 -19.36 -21.25 6.67
C ALA A 544 -19.31 -21.87 5.28
N LEU A 545 -18.12 -22.26 4.80
CA LEU A 545 -17.94 -22.96 3.53
C LEU A 545 -18.68 -24.29 3.51
N LYS A 546 -18.62 -25.06 4.62
CA LYS A 546 -19.40 -26.29 4.77
C LYS A 546 -20.90 -26.01 4.68
N ARG A 547 -21.40 -24.98 5.37
CA ARG A 547 -22.82 -24.57 5.30
C ARG A 547 -23.22 -24.13 3.90
N LEU A 548 -22.38 -23.40 3.18
CA LEU A 548 -22.62 -23.00 1.79
C LEU A 548 -22.69 -24.25 0.88
N GLY A 549 -21.81 -25.21 1.04
CA GLY A 549 -21.85 -26.50 0.34
C GLY A 549 -23.10 -27.32 0.66
N ASP A 550 -23.57 -27.26 1.90
CA ASP A 550 -24.82 -27.92 2.31
C ASP A 550 -26.07 -27.23 1.70
N LEU A 551 -26.05 -25.89 1.54
CA LEU A 551 -27.11 -25.14 0.87
C LEU A 551 -27.19 -25.44 -0.63
N GLU A 552 -26.06 -25.74 -1.29
CA GLU A 552 -26.04 -26.16 -2.70
C GLU A 552 -26.74 -27.52 -2.95
N ARG A 553 -26.83 -28.37 -1.94
CA ARG A 553 -27.57 -29.63 -2.01
C ARG A 553 -29.09 -29.42 -1.95
N LEU A 554 -29.53 -28.24 -1.51
CA LEU A 554 -30.91 -27.81 -1.58
C LEU A 554 -31.16 -27.28 -3.01
N LYS A 555 -31.47 -28.19 -3.94
CA LYS A 555 -31.84 -27.79 -5.31
C LYS A 555 -33.02 -26.81 -5.24
N PRO A 556 -33.01 -25.70 -6.00
CA PRO A 556 -34.22 -24.89 -6.16
C PRO A 556 -35.35 -25.79 -6.72
N ARG A 557 -36.51 -25.64 -6.16
CA ARG A 557 -37.75 -26.31 -6.66
C ARG A 557 -38.10 -25.79 -8.03
#